data_1a75127e17d3f2334c3e2809a3799954
#
_entry.id   1a75127e17d3f2334c3e2809a3799954
#
_cell.length_a   1.000
_cell.length_b   1.000
_cell.length_c   1.000
_cell.angle_alpha   90.00
_cell.angle_beta   90.00
_cell.angle_gamma   90.00
#
_symmetry.space_group_name_H-M   'P 1'
#
loop_
_entity.id
_entity.type
_entity.pdbx_description
1 polymer ?
#
loop_
_entity_poly.entity_id
_entity_poly.type
_entity_poly.pdbx_seq_one_letter_code
_entity_poly.pdbx_strand_id
1 'polypeptide(L)'
;MSGYVLTYRNTSMPALVDGSLLRPDTLGVLDRAAIGAVLLPLGRTRVPLTKCFDIEGSEGSMLVIRKAPLLDRLGANMASGTLIIEGDAGDDLGASMTGGLIRVHGNAGHRVGGPAVTSKRGMTGGEILIDANAGDYAGFLMRRGLIAIAGHTGKSPGYRMLAGTIVLGSPCDSHPGLEMQRGSIIGCDQMKVAASFSASGTIAASAMPAMLMVLRRLRSLQWKCESGPLATSCDAASGAWRLWSGDGLTLNKGEVLAWLS
;
A
#
# COMPACT_ATOMS: atom_id res chain seq x y z
N MET A 1 17.04 -13.83 -3.19
CA MET A 1 15.80 -14.44 -2.67
C MET A 1 15.21 -15.29 -3.78
N SER A 2 14.82 -16.52 -3.48
CA SER A 2 14.13 -17.42 -4.43
C SER A 2 12.65 -17.11 -4.46
N GLY A 3 12.00 -17.42 -5.57
CA GLY A 3 10.57 -17.19 -5.72
C GLY A 3 10.09 -17.44 -7.14
N TYR A 4 8.79 -17.26 -7.35
CA TYR A 4 8.15 -17.42 -8.63
C TYR A 4 7.96 -16.10 -9.37
N VAL A 5 8.05 -16.16 -10.69
CA VAL A 5 7.68 -15.09 -11.62
C VAL A 5 6.50 -15.60 -12.44
N LEU A 6 5.40 -14.89 -12.37
CA LEU A 6 4.16 -15.16 -13.11
C LEU A 6 4.01 -14.11 -14.21
N THR A 7 4.21 -14.50 -15.45
CA THR A 7 4.01 -13.62 -16.61
C THR A 7 2.65 -13.91 -17.23
N TYR A 8 1.75 -12.92 -17.25
CA TYR A 8 0.41 -13.09 -17.82
C TYR A 8 0.47 -13.36 -19.32
N ARG A 9 -0.27 -14.38 -19.74
CA ARG A 9 -0.50 -14.69 -21.16
C ARG A 9 -1.68 -13.86 -21.64
N ASN A 10 -1.47 -13.02 -22.63
CA ASN A 10 -2.58 -12.31 -23.27
C ASN A 10 -3.46 -13.32 -24.02
N THR A 11 -4.42 -13.91 -23.33
CA THR A 11 -5.33 -14.91 -23.86
C THR A 11 -6.65 -14.25 -24.26
N SER A 12 -7.36 -14.82 -25.24
CA SER A 12 -8.71 -14.40 -25.62
C SER A 12 -9.78 -14.76 -24.56
N MET A 13 -9.34 -15.13 -23.34
CA MET A 13 -10.23 -15.41 -22.21
C MET A 13 -10.80 -14.13 -21.63
N PRO A 14 -11.99 -14.18 -20.96
CA PRO A 14 -12.47 -13.08 -20.13
C PRO A 14 -11.39 -12.62 -19.17
N ALA A 15 -11.28 -11.32 -18.93
CA ALA A 15 -10.24 -10.79 -18.07
C ALA A 15 -10.30 -11.42 -16.67
N LEU A 16 -9.16 -11.90 -16.19
CA LEU A 16 -8.98 -12.22 -14.78
C LEU A 16 -9.11 -10.92 -13.99
N VAL A 17 -9.99 -10.88 -13.01
CA VAL A 17 -10.22 -9.66 -12.19
C VAL A 17 -9.74 -9.88 -10.76
N ASP A 18 -9.87 -11.08 -10.22
CA ASP A 18 -9.54 -11.40 -8.83
C ASP A 18 -8.16 -12.02 -8.67
N GLY A 19 -7.26 -11.24 -8.08
CA GLY A 19 -5.90 -11.65 -7.74
C GLY A 19 -5.69 -12.14 -6.31
N SER A 20 -6.74 -12.37 -5.52
CA SER A 20 -6.64 -12.65 -4.07
C SER A 20 -5.85 -13.92 -3.72
N LEU A 21 -5.74 -14.87 -4.64
CA LEU A 21 -4.95 -16.08 -4.47
C LEU A 21 -3.46 -15.91 -4.84
N LEU A 22 -3.10 -14.81 -5.51
CA LEU A 22 -1.74 -14.53 -5.95
C LEU A 22 -0.93 -13.91 -4.80
N ARG A 23 -0.47 -14.75 -3.88
CA ARG A 23 0.28 -14.34 -2.69
C ARG A 23 1.51 -15.21 -2.48
N PRO A 24 2.65 -14.63 -2.08
CA PRO A 24 3.88 -15.39 -1.87
C PRO A 24 3.78 -16.41 -0.72
N ASP A 25 3.05 -16.10 0.34
CA ASP A 25 2.86 -16.97 1.51
C ASP A 25 2.03 -18.23 1.22
N THR A 26 1.27 -18.24 0.14
CA THR A 26 0.48 -19.41 -0.30
C THR A 26 1.10 -20.11 -1.52
N LEU A 27 1.52 -19.35 -2.52
CA LEU A 27 2.07 -19.92 -3.74
C LEU A 27 3.55 -20.29 -3.60
N GLY A 28 4.31 -19.55 -2.81
CA GLY A 28 5.75 -19.74 -2.68
C GLY A 28 6.18 -21.02 -1.96
N VAL A 29 5.26 -21.69 -1.28
CA VAL A 29 5.51 -22.98 -0.60
C VAL A 29 5.11 -24.19 -1.46
N LEU A 30 4.52 -23.96 -2.63
CA LEU A 30 4.08 -24.99 -3.56
C LEU A 30 5.20 -25.29 -4.57
N ASP A 31 5.36 -26.55 -4.93
CA ASP A 31 6.21 -26.90 -6.06
C ASP A 31 5.63 -26.43 -7.40
N ARG A 32 6.42 -26.51 -8.46
CA ARG A 32 6.02 -26.01 -9.79
C ARG A 32 4.78 -26.69 -10.36
N ALA A 33 4.53 -27.94 -10.04
CA ALA A 33 3.35 -28.66 -10.51
C ALA A 33 2.10 -28.22 -9.73
N ALA A 34 2.21 -28.12 -8.42
CA ALA A 34 1.13 -27.68 -7.53
C ALA A 34 0.71 -26.22 -7.78
N ILE A 35 1.67 -25.30 -7.95
CA ILE A 35 1.35 -23.90 -8.26
C ILE A 35 0.61 -23.80 -9.61
N GLY A 36 1.01 -24.60 -10.61
CA GLY A 36 0.36 -24.63 -11.92
C GLY A 36 -1.08 -25.12 -11.89
N ALA A 37 -1.42 -25.98 -10.93
CA ALA A 37 -2.75 -26.53 -10.72
C ALA A 37 -3.69 -25.61 -9.89
N VAL A 38 -3.18 -24.54 -9.28
CA VAL A 38 -4.01 -23.59 -8.51
C VAL A 38 -5.11 -23.03 -9.41
N LEU A 39 -6.35 -23.11 -8.94
CA LEU A 39 -7.52 -22.66 -9.69
C LEU A 39 -7.84 -21.20 -9.41
N LEU A 40 -7.65 -20.35 -10.41
CA LEU A 40 -8.01 -18.94 -10.34
C LEU A 40 -9.47 -18.72 -10.72
N PRO A 41 -10.20 -17.83 -10.03
CA PRO A 41 -11.56 -17.46 -10.40
C PRO A 41 -11.56 -16.63 -11.70
N LEU A 42 -12.32 -17.05 -12.68
CA LEU A 42 -12.50 -16.39 -13.96
C LEU A 42 -14.01 -16.27 -14.25
N GLY A 43 -14.63 -15.19 -13.79
CA GLY A 43 -16.07 -15.03 -13.81
C GLY A 43 -16.77 -16.13 -13.00
N ARG A 44 -17.61 -16.95 -13.65
CA ARG A 44 -18.31 -18.08 -13.02
C ARG A 44 -17.54 -19.40 -13.07
N THR A 45 -16.38 -19.42 -13.70
CA THR A 45 -15.55 -20.62 -13.86
C THR A 45 -14.28 -20.52 -13.05
N ARG A 46 -13.55 -21.61 -12.93
CA ARG A 46 -12.20 -21.64 -12.37
C ARG A 46 -11.26 -22.27 -13.38
N VAL A 47 -10.07 -21.67 -13.53
CA VAL A 47 -9.08 -22.14 -14.49
C VAL A 47 -7.73 -22.34 -13.81
N PRO A 48 -6.95 -23.34 -14.19
CA PRO A 48 -5.60 -23.52 -13.67
C PRO A 48 -4.73 -22.31 -13.96
N LEU A 49 -3.85 -21.96 -13.03
CA LEU A 49 -2.94 -20.81 -13.12
C LEU A 49 -2.11 -20.85 -14.41
N THR A 50 -1.70 -22.05 -14.85
CA THR A 50 -0.97 -22.25 -16.12
C THR A 50 -1.75 -21.86 -17.37
N LYS A 51 -3.06 -21.70 -17.30
CA LYS A 51 -3.85 -21.18 -18.43
C LYS A 51 -3.72 -19.66 -18.56
N CYS A 52 -3.47 -18.96 -17.45
CA CYS A 52 -3.38 -17.50 -17.40
C CYS A 52 -1.94 -17.00 -17.36
N PHE A 53 -1.02 -17.77 -16.80
CA PHE A 53 0.35 -17.34 -16.57
C PHE A 53 1.39 -18.36 -17.04
N ASP A 54 2.50 -17.84 -17.55
CA ASP A 54 3.76 -18.56 -17.61
C ASP A 54 4.41 -18.50 -16.23
N ILE A 55 4.92 -19.64 -15.76
CA ILE A 55 5.50 -19.77 -14.42
C ILE A 55 7.00 -20.03 -14.57
N GLU A 56 7.81 -19.14 -13.99
CA GLU A 56 9.27 -19.29 -13.91
C GLU A 56 9.73 -19.28 -12.47
N GLY A 57 10.92 -19.82 -12.20
CA GLY A 57 11.51 -19.82 -10.85
C GLY A 57 11.20 -21.08 -10.06
N SER A 58 11.28 -20.98 -8.74
CA SER A 58 11.15 -22.08 -7.78
C SER A 58 10.52 -21.57 -6.48
N GLU A 59 10.23 -22.50 -5.59
CA GLU A 59 9.77 -22.20 -4.22
C GLU A 59 10.58 -21.11 -3.56
N GLY A 60 9.88 -20.25 -2.80
CA GLY A 60 10.52 -19.14 -2.11
C GLY A 60 9.53 -18.10 -1.60
N SER A 61 10.05 -17.10 -0.95
CA SER A 61 9.25 -16.05 -0.31
C SER A 61 8.91 -14.86 -1.23
N MET A 62 9.27 -14.91 -2.50
CA MET A 62 9.03 -13.84 -3.46
C MET A 62 8.08 -14.29 -4.56
N LEU A 63 7.14 -13.43 -4.92
CA LEU A 63 6.25 -13.60 -6.06
C LEU A 63 6.28 -12.32 -6.91
N VAL A 64 6.62 -12.47 -8.18
CA VAL A 64 6.62 -11.36 -9.15
C VAL A 64 5.50 -11.58 -10.15
N ILE A 65 4.68 -10.57 -10.39
CA ILE A 65 3.58 -10.59 -11.36
C ILE A 65 3.92 -9.62 -12.49
N ARG A 66 3.94 -10.13 -13.73
CA ARG A 66 4.30 -9.37 -14.94
C ARG A 66 3.16 -9.34 -15.94
N LYS A 67 3.00 -8.19 -16.62
CA LYS A 67 2.07 -8.02 -17.75
C LYS A 67 0.63 -8.39 -17.43
N ALA A 68 0.25 -8.48 -16.14
CA ALA A 68 -1.11 -8.82 -15.78
C ALA A 68 -2.09 -7.69 -16.15
N PRO A 69 -3.34 -8.01 -16.46
CA PRO A 69 -4.39 -7.00 -16.51
C PRO A 69 -4.59 -6.40 -15.13
N LEU A 70 -5.43 -5.39 -15.02
CA LEU A 70 -5.78 -4.80 -13.73
C LEU A 70 -6.46 -5.85 -12.83
N LEU A 71 -5.76 -6.29 -11.79
CA LEU A 71 -6.24 -7.32 -10.87
C LEU A 71 -6.57 -6.69 -9.52
N ASP A 72 -7.79 -6.94 -9.04
CA ASP A 72 -8.23 -6.56 -7.70
C ASP A 72 -7.72 -7.53 -6.65
N ARG A 73 -7.63 -7.06 -5.42
CA ARG A 73 -7.32 -7.85 -4.22
C ARG A 73 -5.97 -8.58 -4.23
N LEU A 74 -5.02 -8.14 -5.05
CA LEU A 74 -3.65 -8.67 -5.00
C LEU A 74 -3.08 -8.55 -3.59
N GLY A 75 -2.48 -9.64 -3.08
CA GLY A 75 -1.93 -9.67 -1.72
C GLY A 75 -2.96 -9.57 -0.60
N ALA A 76 -4.26 -9.74 -0.87
CA ALA A 76 -5.29 -9.76 0.18
C ALA A 76 -5.03 -10.90 1.20
N ASN A 77 -5.10 -10.57 2.51
CA ASN A 77 -4.78 -11.46 3.63
C ASN A 77 -3.33 -12.01 3.63
N MET A 78 -2.41 -11.39 2.91
CA MET A 78 -0.99 -11.77 2.90
C MET A 78 -0.39 -11.65 4.29
N ALA A 79 0.34 -12.69 4.72
CA ALA A 79 0.95 -12.75 6.04
C ALA A 79 2.48 -12.59 6.01
N SER A 80 3.13 -12.96 4.92
CA SER A 80 4.59 -12.91 4.81
C SER A 80 5.06 -12.94 3.35
N GLY A 81 6.36 -12.75 3.14
CA GLY A 81 6.99 -12.76 1.82
C GLY A 81 6.96 -11.40 1.12
N THR A 82 7.33 -11.40 -0.15
CA THR A 82 7.41 -10.20 -0.98
C THR A 82 6.61 -10.40 -2.27
N LEU A 83 5.64 -9.54 -2.51
CA LEU A 83 4.88 -9.48 -3.75
C LEU A 83 5.32 -8.25 -4.55
N ILE A 84 5.80 -8.48 -5.77
CA ILE A 84 6.18 -7.41 -6.70
C ILE A 84 5.22 -7.44 -7.89
N ILE A 85 4.63 -6.30 -8.21
CA ILE A 85 3.72 -6.12 -9.34
C ILE A 85 4.39 -5.18 -10.33
N GLU A 86 4.82 -5.73 -11.48
CA GLU A 86 5.41 -4.95 -12.58
C GLU A 86 4.28 -4.43 -13.48
N GLY A 87 3.63 -3.34 -13.04
CA GLY A 87 2.49 -2.69 -13.67
C GLY A 87 1.50 -2.18 -12.64
N ASP A 88 0.26 -1.97 -13.07
CA ASP A 88 -0.81 -1.44 -12.23
C ASP A 88 -1.51 -2.56 -11.44
N ALA A 89 -2.03 -2.21 -10.27
CA ALA A 89 -2.89 -3.04 -9.44
C ALA A 89 -4.29 -2.43 -9.35
N GLY A 90 -5.31 -3.27 -9.27
CA GLY A 90 -6.70 -2.87 -9.09
C GLY A 90 -7.04 -2.47 -7.65
N ASP A 91 -8.32 -2.57 -7.33
CA ASP A 91 -8.88 -2.23 -6.03
C ASP A 91 -8.49 -3.25 -4.94
N ASP A 92 -8.55 -2.79 -3.68
CA ASP A 92 -8.36 -3.64 -2.49
C ASP A 92 -6.97 -4.32 -2.41
N LEU A 93 -5.94 -3.71 -3.01
CA LEU A 93 -4.56 -4.17 -2.90
C LEU A 93 -4.16 -4.32 -1.43
N GLY A 94 -3.62 -5.48 -1.04
CA GLY A 94 -3.19 -5.75 0.34
C GLY A 94 -4.32 -5.72 1.37
N ALA A 95 -5.58 -5.95 0.95
CA ALA A 95 -6.73 -5.92 1.85
C ALA A 95 -6.55 -6.91 3.02
N SER A 96 -6.72 -6.42 4.26
CA SER A 96 -6.53 -7.20 5.50
C SER A 96 -5.16 -7.88 5.62
N MET A 97 -4.13 -7.37 4.98
CA MET A 97 -2.74 -7.85 5.08
C MET A 97 -2.26 -7.83 6.53
N THR A 98 -1.51 -8.85 6.94
CA THR A 98 -1.00 -8.98 8.31
C THR A 98 0.53 -8.90 8.39
N GLY A 99 1.24 -9.03 7.27
CA GLY A 99 2.70 -8.95 7.20
C GLY A 99 3.21 -9.06 5.77
N GLY A 100 4.52 -8.98 5.59
CA GLY A 100 5.20 -9.01 4.29
C GLY A 100 5.32 -7.64 3.62
N LEU A 101 5.78 -7.64 2.38
CA LEU A 101 6.00 -6.47 1.55
C LEU A 101 5.27 -6.60 0.22
N ILE A 102 4.48 -5.61 -0.15
CA ILE A 102 3.92 -5.45 -1.49
C ILE A 102 4.58 -4.24 -2.15
N ARG A 103 5.08 -4.39 -3.38
CA ARG A 103 5.56 -3.27 -4.20
C ARG A 103 4.86 -3.26 -5.54
N VAL A 104 4.32 -2.12 -5.91
CA VAL A 104 3.67 -1.85 -7.20
C VAL A 104 4.50 -0.83 -7.95
N HIS A 105 5.00 -1.20 -9.13
CA HIS A 105 5.77 -0.29 -9.99
C HIS A 105 4.89 0.63 -10.84
N GLY A 106 3.58 0.53 -10.71
CA GLY A 106 2.58 1.35 -11.37
C GLY A 106 1.60 1.96 -10.37
N ASN A 107 0.37 2.17 -10.83
CA ASN A 107 -0.73 2.70 -10.03
C ASN A 107 -1.42 1.59 -9.22
N ALA A 108 -2.15 2.00 -8.18
CA ALA A 108 -3.08 1.14 -7.45
C ALA A 108 -4.48 1.75 -7.44
N GLY A 109 -5.51 0.90 -7.41
CA GLY A 109 -6.90 1.31 -7.32
C GLY A 109 -7.28 1.84 -5.94
N HIS A 110 -8.56 1.73 -5.61
CA HIS A 110 -9.14 2.22 -4.36
C HIS A 110 -8.86 1.26 -3.18
N ARG A 111 -8.97 1.79 -1.94
CA ARG A 111 -8.94 1.05 -0.67
C ARG A 111 -7.68 0.20 -0.44
N VAL A 112 -6.54 0.66 -0.92
CA VAL A 112 -5.24 0.02 -0.64
C VAL A 112 -5.08 -0.22 0.86
N GLY A 113 -4.76 -1.46 1.28
CA GLY A 113 -4.63 -1.82 2.69
C GLY A 113 -5.94 -1.79 3.49
N GLY A 114 -7.09 -1.64 2.81
CA GLY A 114 -8.41 -1.64 3.42
C GLY A 114 -8.86 -3.02 3.92
N PRO A 115 -10.11 -3.15 4.42
CA PRO A 115 -10.67 -4.42 4.83
C PRO A 115 -10.92 -5.35 3.63
N ALA A 116 -10.61 -6.63 3.77
CA ALA A 116 -11.14 -7.66 2.86
C ALA A 116 -12.66 -7.82 3.05
N VAL A 117 -13.35 -8.40 2.07
CA VAL A 117 -14.82 -8.55 2.05
C VAL A 117 -15.38 -9.19 3.33
N THR A 118 -14.63 -10.11 3.94
CA THR A 118 -15.03 -10.82 5.16
C THR A 118 -14.52 -10.18 6.45
N SER A 119 -13.80 -9.06 6.38
CA SER A 119 -13.13 -8.41 7.49
C SER A 119 -13.74 -7.03 7.80
N LYS A 120 -13.78 -6.67 9.08
CA LYS A 120 -14.10 -5.31 9.52
C LYS A 120 -12.84 -4.46 9.77
N ARG A 121 -11.66 -4.97 9.44
CA ARG A 121 -10.37 -4.32 9.71
C ARG A 121 -9.54 -4.32 8.44
N GLY A 122 -8.94 -3.19 8.15
CA GLY A 122 -7.89 -3.05 7.15
C GLY A 122 -6.63 -3.79 7.57
N MET A 123 -5.53 -3.54 6.90
CA MET A 123 -4.25 -4.19 7.19
C MET A 123 -3.85 -4.01 8.66
N THR A 124 -3.24 -5.05 9.23
CA THR A 124 -2.80 -5.10 10.62
C THR A 124 -1.28 -5.25 10.76
N GLY A 125 -0.57 -5.26 9.66
CA GLY A 125 0.89 -5.33 9.57
C GLY A 125 1.35 -5.35 8.12
N GLY A 126 2.66 -5.33 7.90
CA GLY A 126 3.28 -5.32 6.58
C GLY A 126 3.48 -3.93 6.00
N GLU A 127 3.99 -3.90 4.78
CA GLU A 127 4.38 -2.68 4.07
C GLU A 127 3.84 -2.74 2.64
N ILE A 128 3.23 -1.66 2.17
CA ILE A 128 2.75 -1.49 0.80
C ILE A 128 3.41 -0.26 0.20
N LEU A 129 4.16 -0.44 -0.88
CA LEU A 129 4.86 0.61 -1.60
C LEU A 129 4.29 0.74 -3.01
N ILE A 130 3.87 1.94 -3.38
CA ILE A 130 3.31 2.27 -4.69
C ILE A 130 4.20 3.34 -5.31
N ASP A 131 4.78 3.03 -6.47
CA ASP A 131 5.74 3.89 -7.15
C ASP A 131 5.04 4.98 -8.01
N ALA A 132 3.70 4.90 -8.18
CA ALA A 132 2.88 5.90 -8.88
C ALA A 132 1.67 6.31 -8.02
N ASN A 133 0.48 6.41 -8.60
CA ASN A 133 -0.72 6.94 -7.94
C ASN A 133 -1.54 5.86 -7.23
N ALA A 134 -2.39 6.29 -6.28
CA ALA A 134 -3.41 5.44 -5.67
C ALA A 134 -4.78 6.12 -5.69
N GLY A 135 -5.83 5.30 -5.71
CA GLY A 135 -7.22 5.76 -5.66
C GLY A 135 -7.65 6.22 -4.27
N ASP A 136 -8.96 6.32 -4.07
CA ASP A 136 -9.58 6.79 -2.84
C ASP A 136 -9.40 5.81 -1.68
N TYR A 137 -9.42 6.34 -0.45
CA TYR A 137 -9.47 5.60 0.81
C TYR A 137 -8.29 4.65 1.06
N ALA A 138 -7.09 4.97 0.56
CA ALA A 138 -5.89 4.24 0.93
C ALA A 138 -5.73 4.19 2.46
N GLY A 139 -5.51 3.01 3.05
CA GLY A 139 -5.43 2.82 4.51
C GLY A 139 -6.77 2.86 5.25
N PHE A 140 -7.90 2.68 4.54
CA PHE A 140 -9.23 2.60 5.18
C PHE A 140 -9.27 1.53 6.28
N LEU A 141 -9.66 1.93 7.51
CA LEU A 141 -9.70 1.06 8.69
C LEU A 141 -8.37 0.32 9.00
N MET A 142 -7.25 0.83 8.47
CA MET A 142 -5.91 0.31 8.76
C MET A 142 -5.62 0.35 10.24
N ARG A 143 -4.97 -0.68 10.77
CA ARG A 143 -4.66 -0.81 12.19
C ARG A 143 -3.17 -0.79 12.50
N ARG A 144 -2.32 -1.24 11.61
CA ARG A 144 -0.85 -1.24 11.70
C ARG A 144 -0.25 -1.37 10.30
N GLY A 145 1.03 -1.09 10.19
CA GLY A 145 1.81 -1.23 8.98
C GLY A 145 2.14 0.11 8.36
N LEU A 146 2.67 0.07 7.16
CA LEU A 146 3.12 1.21 6.40
C LEU A 146 2.54 1.15 4.98
N ILE A 147 1.94 2.25 4.54
CA ILE A 147 1.57 2.47 3.14
C ILE A 147 2.35 3.68 2.65
N ALA A 148 3.07 3.57 1.55
CA ALA A 148 3.78 4.68 0.92
C ALA A 148 3.36 4.80 -0.55
N ILE A 149 2.92 5.98 -0.96
CA ILE A 149 2.42 6.31 -2.29
C ILE A 149 3.24 7.46 -2.84
N ALA A 150 3.96 7.23 -3.93
CA ALA A 150 4.89 8.21 -4.49
C ALA A 150 4.18 9.33 -5.25
N GLY A 151 3.13 8.99 -5.98
CA GLY A 151 2.34 9.91 -6.77
C GLY A 151 1.12 10.45 -6.02
N HIS A 152 0.15 10.89 -6.80
CA HIS A 152 -1.11 11.44 -6.32
C HIS A 152 -1.98 10.37 -5.63
N THR A 153 -2.71 10.79 -4.61
CA THR A 153 -3.64 9.92 -3.89
C THR A 153 -5.04 10.53 -3.94
N GLY A 154 -6.04 9.71 -4.18
CA GLY A 154 -7.43 10.14 -4.20
C GLY A 154 -7.92 10.66 -2.85
N LYS A 155 -9.22 10.59 -2.62
CA LYS A 155 -9.89 11.18 -1.43
C LYS A 155 -9.59 10.40 -0.16
N SER A 156 -9.46 11.14 0.94
CA SER A 156 -9.46 10.66 2.32
C SER A 156 -8.54 9.47 2.60
N PRO A 157 -7.22 9.52 2.23
CA PRO A 157 -6.30 8.50 2.70
C PRO A 157 -6.30 8.45 4.23
N GLY A 158 -6.29 7.24 4.80
CA GLY A 158 -6.41 7.04 6.25
C GLY A 158 -7.83 7.22 6.81
N TYR A 159 -8.86 7.19 5.97
CA TYR A 159 -10.24 7.27 6.45
C TYR A 159 -10.52 6.19 7.50
N ARG A 160 -11.01 6.62 8.69
CA ARG A 160 -11.24 5.74 9.85
C ARG A 160 -10.05 4.88 10.26
N MET A 161 -8.83 5.31 9.97
CA MET A 161 -7.61 4.61 10.36
C MET A 161 -7.54 4.48 11.88
N LEU A 162 -7.30 3.26 12.37
CA LEU A 162 -7.20 2.95 13.80
C LEU A 162 -5.79 3.21 14.34
N ALA A 163 -4.77 2.94 13.53
CA ALA A 163 -3.35 3.24 13.76
C ALA A 163 -2.55 2.84 12.50
N GLY A 164 -1.24 3.10 12.48
CA GLY A 164 -0.34 2.82 11.36
C GLY A 164 0.22 4.10 10.77
N THR A 165 0.92 3.99 9.65
CA THR A 165 1.54 5.13 8.99
C THR A 165 1.23 5.12 7.50
N ILE A 166 0.85 6.28 6.96
CA ILE A 166 0.69 6.51 5.52
C ILE A 166 1.65 7.62 5.11
N VAL A 167 2.42 7.39 4.07
CA VAL A 167 3.35 8.38 3.50
C VAL A 167 2.88 8.75 2.10
N LEU A 168 2.65 10.04 1.88
CA LEU A 168 2.18 10.61 0.63
C LEU A 168 3.30 11.43 0.00
N GLY A 169 3.82 10.99 -1.15
CA GLY A 169 4.85 11.67 -1.91
C GLY A 169 4.33 12.91 -2.66
N SER A 170 3.03 12.96 -2.90
CA SER A 170 2.33 14.07 -3.56
C SER A 170 1.04 14.39 -2.81
N PRO A 171 0.38 15.54 -3.09
CA PRO A 171 -0.90 15.88 -2.46
C PRO A 171 -1.97 14.81 -2.71
N CYS A 172 -2.94 14.73 -1.80
CA CYS A 172 -4.18 13.99 -1.99
C CYS A 172 -5.33 14.94 -2.35
N ASP A 173 -6.42 14.40 -2.91
CA ASP A 173 -7.58 15.21 -3.32
C ASP A 173 -8.20 15.95 -2.13
N SER A 174 -8.42 15.26 -1.01
CA SER A 174 -9.05 15.87 0.16
C SER A 174 -8.89 15.07 1.44
N HIS A 175 -8.99 15.75 2.55
CA HIS A 175 -9.24 15.25 3.91
C HIS A 175 -8.41 14.02 4.34
N PRO A 176 -7.07 14.09 4.30
CA PRO A 176 -6.26 13.01 4.84
C PRO A 176 -6.59 12.80 6.33
N GLY A 177 -6.74 11.54 6.73
CA GLY A 177 -7.00 11.15 8.10
C GLY A 177 -8.42 11.40 8.61
N LEU A 178 -9.39 11.69 7.74
CA LEU A 178 -10.78 11.90 8.17
C LEU A 178 -11.29 10.74 9.04
N GLU A 179 -11.84 11.06 10.22
CA GLU A 179 -12.27 10.10 11.25
C GLU A 179 -11.17 9.14 11.76
N MET A 180 -9.90 9.47 11.58
CA MET A 180 -8.82 8.62 12.11
C MET A 180 -8.78 8.68 13.64
N GLN A 181 -8.52 7.54 14.26
CA GLN A 181 -8.43 7.45 15.73
C GLN A 181 -7.01 7.68 16.24
N ARG A 182 -6.02 7.12 15.55
CA ARG A 182 -4.58 7.21 15.84
C ARG A 182 -3.78 7.01 14.58
N GLY A 183 -2.46 7.17 14.67
CA GLY A 183 -1.51 6.94 13.59
C GLY A 183 -1.07 8.24 12.95
N SER A 184 -0.23 8.14 11.95
CA SER A 184 0.44 9.28 11.33
C SER A 184 0.24 9.27 9.82
N ILE A 185 -0.13 10.42 9.25
CA ILE A 185 -0.07 10.67 7.82
C ILE A 185 1.03 11.69 7.57
N ILE A 186 2.00 11.34 6.76
CA ILE A 186 3.19 12.13 6.45
C ILE A 186 3.12 12.52 4.98
N GLY A 187 3.22 13.80 4.66
CA GLY A 187 3.15 14.23 3.26
C GLY A 187 3.66 15.65 3.02
N CYS A 188 3.28 16.25 1.89
CA CYS A 188 3.68 17.60 1.49
C CYS A 188 2.76 18.68 2.07
N ASP A 189 3.21 19.93 2.07
CA ASP A 189 2.51 21.09 2.67
C ASP A 189 1.14 21.43 2.02
N GLN A 190 0.89 20.94 0.82
CA GLN A 190 -0.35 21.23 0.09
C GLN A 190 -1.55 20.34 0.45
N MET A 191 -1.46 19.56 1.53
CA MET A 191 -2.55 18.70 1.99
C MET A 191 -3.73 19.51 2.53
N LYS A 192 -4.93 19.22 2.03
CA LYS A 192 -6.19 19.82 2.50
C LYS A 192 -6.71 19.05 3.72
N VAL A 193 -6.10 19.31 4.88
CA VAL A 193 -6.49 18.70 6.15
C VAL A 193 -7.89 19.20 6.56
N ALA A 194 -8.74 18.31 7.08
CA ALA A 194 -10.09 18.67 7.49
C ALA A 194 -10.08 19.67 8.67
N ALA A 195 -11.09 20.54 8.73
CA ALA A 195 -11.22 21.52 9.81
C ALA A 195 -11.43 20.92 11.21
N SER A 196 -11.74 19.62 11.27
CA SER A 196 -11.83 18.88 12.53
C SER A 196 -10.47 18.58 13.18
N PHE A 197 -9.36 18.80 12.48
CA PHE A 197 -8.00 18.73 13.04
C PHE A 197 -7.57 20.08 13.60
N SER A 198 -6.88 20.05 14.73
CA SER A 198 -6.29 21.24 15.33
C SER A 198 -4.88 21.46 14.81
N ALA A 199 -4.60 22.64 14.25
CA ALA A 199 -3.26 23.03 13.86
C ALA A 199 -2.39 23.19 15.14
N SER A 200 -1.36 22.36 15.28
CA SER A 200 -0.49 22.33 16.47
C SER A 200 0.81 23.13 16.28
N GLY A 201 0.97 23.77 15.11
CA GLY A 201 2.14 24.59 14.81
C GLY A 201 3.22 23.86 14.03
N THR A 202 4.44 24.39 14.12
CA THR A 202 5.62 23.86 13.41
C THR A 202 6.52 23.11 14.37
N ILE A 203 7.00 21.95 13.96
CA ILE A 203 7.89 21.09 14.74
C ILE A 203 9.15 20.76 13.92
N ALA A 204 10.29 20.68 14.58
CA ALA A 204 11.51 20.22 13.95
C ALA A 204 11.50 18.70 13.75
N ALA A 205 12.04 18.24 12.63
CA ALA A 205 12.11 16.80 12.33
C ALA A 205 12.83 15.99 13.43
N SER A 206 13.85 16.58 14.06
CA SER A 206 14.59 15.97 15.18
C SER A 206 13.72 15.62 16.38
N ALA A 207 12.59 16.30 16.55
CA ALA A 207 11.65 16.04 17.63
C ALA A 207 10.67 14.86 17.30
N MET A 208 10.77 14.27 16.11
CA MET A 208 9.86 13.20 15.65
C MET A 208 10.63 11.90 15.27
N PRO A 209 11.24 11.21 16.23
CA PRO A 209 12.08 10.04 15.95
C PRO A 209 11.33 8.92 15.22
N ALA A 210 10.04 8.72 15.48
CA ALA A 210 9.23 7.71 14.80
C ALA A 210 9.09 8.00 13.30
N MET A 211 8.86 9.26 12.91
CA MET A 211 8.84 9.68 11.52
C MET A 211 10.19 9.43 10.84
N LEU A 212 11.29 9.79 11.49
CA LEU A 212 12.64 9.56 10.95
C LEU A 212 12.92 8.07 10.73
N MET A 213 12.43 7.19 11.61
CA MET A 213 12.53 5.74 11.42
C MET A 213 11.77 5.28 10.17
N VAL A 214 10.56 5.77 9.94
CA VAL A 214 9.77 5.48 8.74
C VAL A 214 10.51 5.92 7.48
N LEU A 215 11.02 7.14 7.44
CA LEU A 215 11.78 7.67 6.30
C LEU A 215 13.05 6.86 6.03
N ARG A 216 13.78 6.46 7.08
CA ARG A 216 14.94 5.55 6.96
C ARG A 216 14.52 4.18 6.41
N ARG A 217 13.38 3.64 6.85
CA ARG A 217 12.85 2.37 6.34
C ARG A 217 12.53 2.46 4.85
N LEU A 218 11.82 3.49 4.40
CA LEU A 218 11.53 3.71 2.99
C LEU A 218 12.80 3.82 2.14
N ARG A 219 13.80 4.52 2.66
CA ARG A 219 15.11 4.62 2.02
C ARG A 219 15.81 3.26 1.89
N SER A 220 15.74 2.42 2.92
CA SER A 220 16.30 1.05 2.88
C SER A 220 15.59 0.14 1.86
N LEU A 221 14.32 0.42 1.58
CA LEU A 221 13.51 -0.26 0.57
C LEU A 221 13.68 0.34 -0.84
N GLN A 222 14.56 1.35 -0.99
CA GLN A 222 14.78 2.07 -2.24
C GLN A 222 13.49 2.68 -2.82
N TRP A 223 12.52 3.01 -1.95
CA TRP A 223 11.33 3.72 -2.37
C TRP A 223 11.67 5.18 -2.63
N LYS A 224 11.16 5.72 -3.74
CA LYS A 224 11.39 7.08 -4.19
C LYS A 224 10.06 7.70 -4.59
N CYS A 225 9.93 9.01 -4.37
CA CYS A 225 8.88 9.82 -4.98
C CYS A 225 9.53 10.88 -5.88
N GLU A 226 8.84 11.28 -6.93
CA GLU A 226 9.39 12.20 -7.94
C GLU A 226 9.33 13.66 -7.51
N SER A 227 8.47 14.00 -6.56
CA SER A 227 8.25 15.37 -6.12
C SER A 227 8.24 15.51 -4.60
N GLY A 228 8.64 16.68 -4.12
CA GLY A 228 8.62 17.04 -2.71
C GLY A 228 9.86 16.60 -1.91
N PRO A 229 9.86 16.81 -0.61
CA PRO A 229 11.02 16.64 0.27
C PRO A 229 11.42 15.17 0.48
N LEU A 230 10.56 14.23 0.08
CA LEU A 230 10.87 12.80 0.08
C LEU A 230 11.56 12.35 -1.23
N ALA A 231 11.59 13.21 -2.26
CA ALA A 231 12.20 12.92 -3.56
C ALA A 231 13.73 12.98 -3.55
N THR A 232 14.25 13.88 -2.77
CA THR A 232 15.69 14.06 -2.63
C THR A 232 16.21 13.25 -1.47
N SER A 233 17.51 12.94 -1.50
CA SER A 233 18.29 12.48 -0.36
C SER A 233 18.27 13.49 0.80
N CYS A 234 17.22 14.29 0.90
CA CYS A 234 17.04 15.31 1.89
C CYS A 234 17.29 14.72 3.26
N ASP A 235 18.12 15.37 3.99
CA ASP A 235 18.12 15.32 5.43
C ASP A 235 16.74 15.77 5.92
N ALA A 236 15.75 14.87 5.81
CA ALA A 236 14.44 15.05 6.43
C ALA A 236 14.59 15.36 7.93
N ALA A 237 15.80 15.15 8.48
CA ALA A 237 16.21 15.53 9.82
C ALA A 237 16.43 17.05 10.02
N SER A 238 16.66 17.82 8.97
CA SER A 238 16.97 19.26 9.07
C SER A 238 15.77 20.17 8.78
N GLY A 239 14.65 19.64 8.32
CA GLY A 239 13.48 20.42 7.90
C GLY A 239 12.50 20.73 9.03
N ALA A 240 11.61 21.68 8.76
CA ALA A 240 10.45 21.99 9.60
C ALA A 240 9.20 21.30 9.05
N TRP A 241 8.35 20.86 9.96
CA TRP A 241 7.11 20.17 9.63
C TRP A 241 5.92 20.87 10.27
N ARG A 242 4.85 21.03 9.53
CA ARG A 242 3.57 21.47 10.09
C ARG A 242 2.84 20.26 10.66
N LEU A 243 2.37 20.40 11.88
CA LEU A 243 1.66 19.35 12.60
C LEU A 243 0.20 19.74 12.80
N TRP A 244 -0.70 18.83 12.46
CA TRP A 244 -2.09 18.86 12.89
C TRP A 244 -2.34 17.66 13.80
N SER A 245 -2.98 17.93 14.93
CA SER A 245 -3.28 16.92 15.94
C SER A 245 -4.75 16.56 15.91
N GLY A 246 -5.01 15.27 15.91
CA GLY A 246 -6.28 14.61 16.12
C GLY A 246 -7.37 14.98 15.12
N ASP A 247 -8.32 14.09 14.94
CA ASP A 247 -9.62 14.45 14.40
C ASP A 247 -10.59 14.62 15.57
N GLY A 248 -11.11 15.83 15.77
CA GLY A 248 -12.06 16.17 16.85
C GLY A 248 -13.37 15.39 16.77
N LEU A 249 -13.66 14.75 15.63
CA LEU A 249 -14.80 13.85 15.45
C LEU A 249 -14.60 12.48 16.11
N THR A 250 -13.37 12.16 16.55
CA THR A 250 -13.01 10.86 17.12
C THR A 250 -12.19 10.99 18.41
N LEU A 251 -11.15 10.17 18.60
CA LEU A 251 -10.33 10.14 19.82
C LEU A 251 -9.31 11.27 19.94
N ASN A 252 -9.19 12.12 18.95
CA ASN A 252 -8.23 13.24 18.89
C ASN A 252 -6.75 12.79 19.12
N LYS A 253 -6.35 11.62 18.62
CA LYS A 253 -5.01 11.04 18.82
C LYS A 253 -4.25 10.73 17.52
N GLY A 254 -4.84 11.05 16.37
CA GLY A 254 -4.16 10.96 15.09
C GLY A 254 -3.29 12.18 14.83
N GLU A 255 -2.39 12.10 13.87
CA GLU A 255 -1.56 13.22 13.46
C GLU A 255 -1.39 13.28 11.93
N VAL A 256 -1.38 14.48 11.41
CA VAL A 256 -1.01 14.77 10.02
C VAL A 256 0.21 15.67 10.04
N LEU A 257 1.23 15.27 9.31
CA LEU A 257 2.52 15.93 9.24
C LEU A 257 2.80 16.37 7.81
N ALA A 258 2.98 17.65 7.58
CA ALA A 258 3.34 18.18 6.28
C ALA A 258 4.70 18.87 6.31
N TRP A 259 5.53 18.52 5.34
CA TRP A 259 6.81 19.18 5.13
C TRP A 259 6.61 20.63 4.71
N LEU A 260 7.34 21.52 5.33
CA LEU A 260 7.44 22.93 4.94
C LEU A 260 8.65 23.09 4.00
N SER A 261 8.39 23.44 2.75
CA SER A 261 9.42 23.69 1.72
C SER A 261 10.14 25.02 1.97
#